data_3d0f3a731954ebfdcf63addf94b04c1c
#
_entry.id   3d0f3a731954ebfdcf63addf94b04c1c
#
_cell.length_a   1.000
_cell.length_b   1.000
_cell.length_c   1.000
_cell.angle_alpha   90.00
_cell.angle_beta   90.00
_cell.angle_gamma   90.00
#
_symmetry.space_group_name_H-M   'P 1'
#
loop_
_entity.id
_entity.type
_entity.pdbx_description
1 polymer ?
#
loop_
_entity_poly.entity_id
_entity_poly.type
_entity_poly.pdbx_seq_one_letter_code
_entity_poly.pdbx_strand_id
1 'polypeptide(L)'
;TIRREYVIFKSKSLKEEEMLSRIIRHARDPLYKNSFFIMLTSISGAGFGFAFWMLAAKLYPKEEVGVATALVSSMILLVNCSRLGLDFSIIRFFPERDKSNIFSTSAIITTLFAVLLGVIFVAGTGLWSPKLTLLKSPENLIMYLAFLTANSLSTLIGFSFVAMRRAEFRFLQSLIIGSRVCFLFPFVFLGVTGIFGAYGVSFILALVISLLLLTRLGVKFIPKVDKAFLNDALHFSAGNYITGLLMMSPNQILPIMVLNVLGAEDAAHYYIAFAIANLLFMIPNAVSTSLFVEGSHGEALKKSTIKSLLAIAVLLTPSVTFLYIFGGKFLALIGKEY
;
A
#
# COMPACT_ATOMS: atom_id res chain seq x y z
N THR A 1 -14.20 -55.14 21.22
CA THR A 1 -14.56 -53.70 21.17
C THR A 1 -13.31 -52.82 21.35
N ILE A 2 -12.51 -53.03 22.40
CA ILE A 2 -11.30 -52.24 22.75
C ILE A 2 -10.25 -52.22 21.63
N ARG A 3 -10.01 -53.33 20.95
CA ARG A 3 -9.03 -53.43 19.85
C ARG A 3 -9.43 -52.64 18.61
N ARG A 4 -10.73 -52.48 18.37
CA ARG A 4 -11.28 -51.69 17.26
C ARG A 4 -11.16 -50.19 17.53
N GLU A 5 -11.41 -49.76 18.74
CA GLU A 5 -11.27 -48.35 19.15
C GLU A 5 -9.80 -47.90 19.15
N TYR A 6 -8.89 -48.78 19.60
CA TYR A 6 -7.45 -48.47 19.54
C TYR A 6 -6.93 -48.30 18.10
N VAL A 7 -7.40 -49.14 17.16
CA VAL A 7 -7.03 -49.02 15.73
C VAL A 7 -7.58 -47.74 15.12
N ILE A 8 -8.82 -47.34 15.47
CA ILE A 8 -9.42 -46.08 14.98
C ILE A 8 -8.68 -44.87 15.56
N PHE A 9 -8.35 -44.91 16.86
CA PHE A 9 -7.61 -43.85 17.51
C PHE A 9 -6.21 -43.67 16.90
N LYS A 10 -5.48 -44.79 16.70
CA LYS A 10 -4.16 -44.78 16.06
C LYS A 10 -4.20 -44.29 14.61
N SER A 11 -5.23 -44.69 13.86
CA SER A 11 -5.45 -44.21 12.48
C SER A 11 -5.74 -42.70 12.44
N LYS A 12 -6.46 -42.14 13.41
CA LYS A 12 -6.77 -40.73 13.52
C LYS A 12 -5.53 -39.90 13.87
N SER A 13 -4.74 -40.37 14.84
CA SER A 13 -3.46 -39.78 15.23
C SER A 13 -2.47 -39.74 14.07
N LEU A 14 -2.32 -40.84 13.31
CA LEU A 14 -1.44 -40.90 12.13
C LEU A 14 -1.90 -39.92 11.02
N LYS A 15 -3.21 -39.76 10.80
CA LYS A 15 -3.74 -38.78 9.85
C LYS A 15 -3.51 -37.35 10.31
N GLU A 16 -3.62 -37.07 11.61
CA GLU A 16 -3.33 -35.75 12.17
C GLU A 16 -1.83 -35.41 12.05
N GLU A 17 -0.94 -36.37 12.35
CA GLU A 17 0.51 -36.19 12.18
C GLU A 17 0.89 -36.00 10.70
N GLU A 18 0.29 -36.76 9.79
CA GLU A 18 0.52 -36.62 8.36
C GLU A 18 -0.01 -35.28 7.86
N MET A 19 -1.17 -34.82 8.32
CA MET A 19 -1.73 -33.51 8.01
C MET A 19 -0.85 -32.38 8.55
N LEU A 20 -0.39 -32.49 9.81
CA LEU A 20 0.55 -31.54 10.40
C LEU A 20 1.87 -31.48 9.63
N SER A 21 2.42 -32.63 9.27
CA SER A 21 3.67 -32.71 8.50
C SER A 21 3.52 -32.11 7.10
N ARG A 22 2.35 -32.27 6.45
CA ARG A 22 2.01 -31.63 5.18
C ARG A 22 1.89 -30.11 5.36
N ILE A 23 1.19 -29.64 6.39
CA ILE A 23 1.06 -28.21 6.68
C ILE A 23 2.42 -27.57 6.95
N ILE A 24 3.28 -28.20 7.76
CA ILE A 24 4.64 -27.73 8.05
C ILE A 24 5.50 -27.71 6.78
N ARG A 25 5.39 -28.72 5.93
CA ARG A 25 6.10 -28.80 4.65
C ARG A 25 5.65 -27.67 3.70
N HIS A 26 4.34 -27.41 3.60
CA HIS A 26 3.80 -26.31 2.81
C HIS A 26 4.20 -24.95 3.39
N ALA A 27 4.17 -24.77 4.72
CA ALA A 27 4.59 -23.54 5.36
C ALA A 27 6.09 -23.21 5.14
N ARG A 28 6.93 -24.22 4.88
CA ARG A 28 8.35 -24.07 4.52
C ARG A 28 8.59 -23.82 3.04
N ASP A 29 7.59 -24.04 2.18
CA ASP A 29 7.71 -23.72 0.74
C ASP A 29 7.88 -22.22 0.58
N PRO A 30 8.93 -21.75 -0.14
CA PRO A 30 9.18 -20.34 -0.38
C PRO A 30 7.97 -19.58 -0.97
N LEU A 31 7.13 -20.24 -1.76
CA LEU A 31 5.94 -19.65 -2.35
C LEU A 31 4.91 -19.27 -1.27
N TYR A 32 4.56 -20.23 -0.40
CA TYR A 32 3.58 -19.98 0.67
C TYR A 32 4.08 -18.97 1.69
N LYS A 33 5.37 -19.07 2.08
CA LYS A 33 6.01 -18.09 2.97
C LYS A 33 5.91 -16.67 2.38
N ASN A 34 6.28 -16.50 1.10
CA ASN A 34 6.27 -15.22 0.43
C ASN A 34 4.84 -14.65 0.35
N SER A 35 3.86 -15.47 -0.06
CA SER A 35 2.45 -15.08 -0.13
C SER A 35 1.89 -14.67 1.24
N PHE A 36 2.24 -15.40 2.31
CA PHE A 36 1.83 -15.07 3.67
C PHE A 36 2.35 -13.68 4.10
N PHE A 37 3.63 -13.38 3.87
CA PHE A 37 4.18 -12.06 4.22
C PHE A 37 3.62 -10.93 3.34
N ILE A 38 3.29 -11.18 2.07
CA ILE A 38 2.59 -10.21 1.22
C ILE A 38 1.20 -9.90 1.80
N MET A 39 0.46 -10.91 2.21
CA MET A 39 -0.84 -10.74 2.87
C MET A 39 -0.70 -9.95 4.18
N LEU A 40 0.26 -10.29 5.04
CA LEU A 40 0.53 -9.54 6.27
C LEU A 40 0.89 -8.08 5.98
N THR A 41 1.67 -7.82 4.92
CA THR A 41 2.00 -6.45 4.48
C THR A 41 0.74 -5.67 4.13
N SER A 42 -0.20 -6.28 3.42
CA SER A 42 -1.45 -5.63 3.02
C SER A 42 -2.34 -5.33 4.23
N ILE A 43 -2.50 -6.30 5.13
CA ILE A 43 -3.30 -6.14 6.37
C ILE A 43 -2.68 -5.05 7.26
N SER A 44 -1.36 -5.09 7.49
CA SER A 44 -0.67 -4.08 8.29
C SER A 44 -0.77 -2.70 7.68
N GLY A 45 -0.58 -2.60 6.35
CA GLY A 45 -0.68 -1.34 5.64
C GLY A 45 -2.05 -0.69 5.76
N ALA A 46 -3.12 -1.48 5.63
CA ALA A 46 -4.50 -1.04 5.81
C ALA A 46 -4.77 -0.64 7.27
N GLY A 47 -4.35 -1.48 8.24
CA GLY A 47 -4.53 -1.23 9.66
C GLY A 47 -3.81 0.04 10.13
N PHE A 48 -2.53 0.19 9.81
CA PHE A 48 -1.76 1.41 10.14
C PHE A 48 -2.26 2.63 9.38
N GLY A 49 -2.73 2.45 8.13
CA GLY A 49 -3.35 3.53 7.37
C GLY A 49 -4.60 4.06 8.02
N PHE A 50 -5.50 3.16 8.41
CA PHE A 50 -6.72 3.49 9.13
C PHE A 50 -6.42 4.16 10.48
N ALA A 51 -5.55 3.53 11.30
CA ALA A 51 -5.17 4.07 12.60
C ALA A 51 -4.54 5.47 12.50
N PHE A 52 -3.70 5.70 11.47
CA PHE A 52 -3.09 7.01 11.24
C PHE A 52 -4.13 8.10 11.01
N TRP A 53 -5.09 7.88 10.11
CA TRP A 53 -6.09 8.89 9.78
C TRP A 53 -7.13 9.08 10.91
N MET A 54 -7.50 7.99 11.61
CA MET A 54 -8.37 8.09 12.78
C MET A 54 -7.72 8.90 13.91
N LEU A 55 -6.42 8.69 14.13
CA LEU A 55 -5.69 9.42 15.15
C LEU A 55 -5.44 10.88 14.73
N ALA A 56 -5.12 11.12 13.45
CA ALA A 56 -5.00 12.47 12.91
C ALA A 56 -6.31 13.27 13.09
N ALA A 57 -7.45 12.66 12.74
CA ALA A 57 -8.76 13.27 12.92
C ALA A 57 -9.11 13.60 14.39
N LYS A 58 -8.49 12.88 15.34
CA LYS A 58 -8.70 13.10 16.77
C LYS A 58 -7.77 14.14 17.39
N LEU A 59 -6.55 14.26 16.84
CA LEU A 59 -5.49 15.10 17.39
C LEU A 59 -5.40 16.49 16.73
N TYR A 60 -5.87 16.63 15.50
CA TYR A 60 -5.70 17.83 14.69
C TYR A 60 -7.05 18.44 14.30
N PRO A 61 -7.13 19.76 14.09
CA PRO A 61 -8.30 20.43 13.53
C PRO A 61 -8.70 19.84 12.17
N LYS A 62 -9.98 19.82 11.84
CA LYS A 62 -10.51 19.26 10.59
C LYS A 62 -9.91 19.88 9.34
N GLU A 63 -9.75 21.20 9.35
CA GLU A 63 -9.15 21.94 8.22
C GLU A 63 -7.74 21.45 7.94
N GLU A 64 -6.95 21.16 8.98
CA GLU A 64 -5.59 20.66 8.85
C GLU A 64 -5.57 19.24 8.32
N VAL A 65 -6.48 18.38 8.80
CA VAL A 65 -6.66 17.01 8.32
C VAL A 65 -7.06 17.02 6.84
N GLY A 66 -8.01 17.89 6.45
CA GLY A 66 -8.47 18.02 5.07
C GLY A 66 -7.35 18.43 4.10
N VAL A 67 -6.54 19.42 4.46
CA VAL A 67 -5.38 19.81 3.65
C VAL A 67 -4.32 18.72 3.62
N ALA A 68 -4.02 18.09 4.76
CA ALA A 68 -3.04 17.01 4.83
C ALA A 68 -3.45 15.78 4.01
N THR A 69 -4.75 15.43 3.97
CA THR A 69 -5.24 14.33 3.12
C THR A 69 -5.01 14.60 1.63
N ALA A 70 -5.26 15.82 1.19
CA ALA A 70 -4.99 16.22 -0.20
C ALA A 70 -3.49 16.24 -0.51
N LEU A 71 -2.63 16.68 0.42
CA LEU A 71 -1.17 16.61 0.28
C LEU A 71 -0.69 15.18 0.13
N VAL A 72 -1.12 14.29 1.01
CA VAL A 72 -0.75 12.87 0.96
C VAL A 72 -1.29 12.21 -0.30
N SER A 73 -2.54 12.50 -0.69
CA SER A 73 -3.15 11.95 -1.91
C SER A 73 -2.42 12.40 -3.17
N SER A 74 -2.05 13.70 -3.26
CA SER A 74 -1.24 14.20 -4.37
C SER A 74 0.12 13.50 -4.44
N MET A 75 0.78 13.33 -3.29
CA MET A 75 2.06 12.64 -3.22
C MET A 75 1.93 11.16 -3.67
N ILE A 76 0.91 10.43 -3.21
CA ILE A 76 0.68 9.03 -3.60
C ILE A 76 0.42 8.93 -5.10
N LEU A 77 -0.35 9.85 -5.68
CA LEU A 77 -0.58 9.91 -7.12
C LEU A 77 0.75 10.06 -7.87
N LEU A 78 1.57 11.02 -7.48
CA LEU A 78 2.87 11.27 -8.12
C LEU A 78 3.87 10.13 -7.91
N VAL A 79 3.86 9.47 -6.73
CA VAL A 79 4.63 8.23 -6.48
C VAL A 79 4.29 7.16 -7.51
N ASN A 80 3.01 6.96 -7.79
CA ASN A 80 2.60 5.95 -8.77
C ASN A 80 2.96 6.37 -10.20
N CYS A 81 2.78 7.66 -10.54
CA CYS A 81 3.19 8.18 -11.83
C CYS A 81 4.71 8.06 -12.05
N SER A 82 5.52 8.37 -11.03
CA SER A 82 6.98 8.40 -11.15
C SER A 82 7.64 7.03 -11.37
N ARG A 83 6.97 5.95 -10.97
CA ARG A 83 7.51 4.59 -11.11
C ARG A 83 7.42 4.02 -12.52
N LEU A 84 6.57 4.57 -13.40
CA LEU A 84 6.41 4.15 -14.81
C LEU A 84 6.21 2.64 -15.00
N GLY A 85 5.70 1.93 -13.98
CA GLY A 85 5.54 0.47 -13.98
C GLY A 85 6.83 -0.32 -13.79
N LEU A 86 7.96 0.34 -13.43
CA LEU A 86 9.25 -0.31 -13.20
C LEU A 86 9.22 -1.29 -12.01
N ASP A 87 8.28 -1.12 -11.09
CA ASP A 87 7.97 -2.07 -10.02
C ASP A 87 7.55 -3.46 -10.54
N PHE A 88 6.69 -3.53 -11.56
CA PHE A 88 6.33 -4.78 -12.23
C PHE A 88 7.51 -5.36 -13.02
N SER A 89 8.30 -4.49 -13.66
CA SER A 89 9.50 -4.90 -14.38
C SER A 89 10.56 -5.50 -13.46
N ILE A 90 10.75 -4.96 -12.26
CA ILE A 90 11.63 -5.55 -11.25
C ILE A 90 11.20 -6.99 -10.94
N ILE A 91 9.92 -7.23 -10.70
CA ILE A 91 9.42 -8.59 -10.40
C ILE A 91 9.72 -9.54 -11.57
N ARG A 92 9.53 -9.07 -12.81
CA ARG A 92 9.70 -9.90 -14.01
C ARG A 92 11.15 -10.22 -14.31
N PHE A 93 12.05 -9.23 -14.21
CA PHE A 93 13.41 -9.36 -14.75
C PHE A 93 14.48 -9.68 -13.68
N PHE A 94 14.23 -9.49 -12.38
CA PHE A 94 15.19 -9.83 -11.31
C PHE A 94 15.66 -11.29 -11.31
N PRO A 95 14.81 -12.29 -11.64
CA PRO A 95 15.28 -13.69 -11.73
C PRO A 95 16.22 -13.94 -12.90
N GLU A 96 16.14 -13.14 -13.97
CA GLU A 96 16.78 -13.42 -15.27
C GLU A 96 18.03 -12.58 -15.53
N ARG A 97 18.15 -11.40 -14.88
CA ARG A 97 19.23 -10.43 -15.16
C ARG A 97 19.93 -9.97 -13.89
N ASP A 98 20.99 -9.17 -14.04
CA ASP A 98 21.71 -8.58 -12.92
C ASP A 98 20.81 -7.62 -12.10
N LYS A 99 20.59 -7.98 -10.85
CA LYS A 99 19.68 -7.28 -9.94
C LYS A 99 20.14 -5.86 -9.63
N SER A 100 21.46 -5.64 -9.57
CA SER A 100 22.03 -4.34 -9.25
C SER A 100 21.83 -3.34 -10.39
N ASN A 101 21.99 -3.78 -11.63
CA ASN A 101 21.74 -2.96 -12.82
C ASN A 101 20.25 -2.62 -12.96
N ILE A 102 19.37 -3.62 -12.79
CA ILE A 102 17.90 -3.40 -12.84
C ILE A 102 17.45 -2.43 -11.75
N PHE A 103 17.86 -2.67 -10.51
CA PHE A 103 17.49 -1.80 -9.39
C PHE A 103 17.99 -0.37 -9.58
N SER A 104 19.26 -0.22 -9.97
CA SER A 104 19.88 1.10 -10.15
C SER A 104 19.21 1.89 -11.27
N THR A 105 18.96 1.26 -12.42
CA THR A 105 18.25 1.88 -13.54
C THR A 105 16.85 2.32 -13.10
N SER A 106 16.11 1.43 -12.44
CA SER A 106 14.76 1.74 -11.96
C SER A 106 14.77 2.86 -10.91
N ALA A 107 15.73 2.86 -9.98
CA ALA A 107 15.86 3.89 -8.95
C ALA A 107 16.20 5.27 -9.55
N ILE A 108 17.13 5.33 -10.49
CA ILE A 108 17.52 6.58 -11.16
C ILE A 108 16.33 7.18 -11.92
N ILE A 109 15.65 6.37 -12.74
CA ILE A 109 14.51 6.84 -13.54
C ILE A 109 13.36 7.26 -12.63
N THR A 110 13.00 6.44 -11.63
CA THR A 110 11.93 6.77 -10.67
C THR A 110 12.23 8.06 -9.90
N THR A 111 13.48 8.26 -9.45
CA THR A 111 13.89 9.50 -8.76
C THR A 111 13.77 10.72 -9.66
N LEU A 112 14.27 10.62 -10.90
CA LEU A 112 14.20 11.71 -11.87
C LEU A 112 12.75 12.10 -12.13
N PHE A 113 11.87 11.13 -12.40
CA PHE A 113 10.45 11.40 -12.62
C PHE A 113 9.72 11.87 -11.36
N ALA A 114 10.07 11.38 -10.16
CA ALA A 114 9.49 11.86 -8.91
C ALA A 114 9.79 13.35 -8.69
N VAL A 115 11.04 13.76 -8.86
CA VAL A 115 11.45 15.17 -8.72
C VAL A 115 10.79 16.02 -9.81
N LEU A 116 10.84 15.60 -11.08
CA LEU A 116 10.24 16.32 -12.20
C LEU A 116 8.74 16.54 -12.00
N LEU A 117 7.99 15.47 -11.73
CA LEU A 117 6.54 15.54 -11.51
C LEU A 117 6.20 16.33 -10.24
N GLY A 118 6.99 16.21 -9.19
CA GLY A 118 6.82 16.98 -7.96
C GLY A 118 6.99 18.47 -8.18
N VAL A 119 8.03 18.89 -8.92
CA VAL A 119 8.25 20.30 -9.28
C VAL A 119 7.12 20.83 -10.16
N ILE A 120 6.71 20.08 -11.18
CA ILE A 120 5.57 20.44 -12.05
C ILE A 120 4.29 20.60 -11.21
N PHE A 121 4.02 19.65 -10.32
CA PHE A 121 2.84 19.72 -9.46
C PHE A 121 2.86 20.96 -8.58
N VAL A 122 3.96 21.22 -7.86
CA VAL A 122 4.05 22.38 -6.96
C VAL A 122 3.99 23.71 -7.74
N ALA A 123 4.64 23.81 -8.90
CA ALA A 123 4.55 24.98 -9.76
C ALA A 123 3.11 25.29 -10.18
N GLY A 124 2.34 24.24 -10.50
CA GLY A 124 0.96 24.33 -10.95
C GLY A 124 -0.10 24.37 -9.84
N THR A 125 0.24 24.31 -8.55
CA THR A 125 -0.74 24.31 -7.44
C THR A 125 -1.70 25.48 -7.49
N GLY A 126 -1.28 26.62 -7.98
CA GLY A 126 -2.15 27.79 -8.18
C GLY A 126 -3.31 27.57 -9.14
N LEU A 127 -3.17 26.62 -10.09
CA LEU A 127 -4.20 26.28 -11.09
C LEU A 127 -5.10 25.13 -10.62
N TRP A 128 -4.50 24.01 -10.19
CA TRP A 128 -5.26 22.79 -9.88
C TRP A 128 -5.53 22.52 -8.40
N SER A 129 -4.85 23.21 -7.49
CA SER A 129 -5.12 23.11 -6.05
C SER A 129 -4.66 24.35 -5.29
N PRO A 130 -5.39 25.49 -5.36
CA PRO A 130 -5.00 26.74 -4.70
C PRO A 130 -4.79 26.59 -3.18
N LYS A 131 -5.48 25.66 -2.52
CA LYS A 131 -5.33 25.39 -1.08
C LYS A 131 -4.01 24.67 -0.73
N LEU A 132 -3.28 24.16 -1.72
CA LEU A 132 -1.95 23.56 -1.56
C LEU A 132 -0.81 24.53 -1.93
N THR A 133 -1.07 25.82 -2.11
CA THR A 133 -0.04 26.84 -2.40
C THR A 133 1.00 26.99 -1.29
N LEU A 134 0.72 26.48 -0.09
CA LEU A 134 1.71 26.37 0.99
C LEU A 134 2.98 25.61 0.55
N LEU A 135 2.89 24.73 -0.46
CA LEU A 135 4.03 24.00 -1.04
C LEU A 135 5.00 24.89 -1.82
N LYS A 136 4.61 26.14 -2.18
CA LYS A 136 5.48 27.08 -2.90
C LYS A 136 6.58 27.68 -2.04
N SER A 137 6.49 27.58 -0.71
CA SER A 137 7.61 27.97 0.15
C SER A 137 8.79 26.98 -0.07
N PRO A 138 10.06 27.48 -0.11
CA PRO A 138 11.22 26.65 -0.39
C PRO A 138 11.34 25.45 0.57
N GLU A 139 11.03 25.63 1.84
CA GLU A 139 11.09 24.60 2.87
C GLU A 139 10.08 23.48 2.60
N ASN A 140 8.82 23.83 2.33
CA ASN A 140 7.77 22.85 2.05
C ASN A 140 7.98 22.16 0.70
N LEU A 141 8.53 22.85 -0.29
CA LEU A 141 8.92 22.25 -1.58
C LEU A 141 9.98 21.16 -1.37
N ILE A 142 11.07 21.49 -0.65
CA ILE A 142 12.15 20.53 -0.37
C ILE A 142 11.60 19.34 0.41
N MET A 143 10.81 19.59 1.44
CA MET A 143 10.16 18.55 2.25
C MET A 143 9.26 17.66 1.37
N TYR A 144 8.43 18.24 0.51
CA TYR A 144 7.54 17.49 -0.37
C TYR A 144 8.31 16.60 -1.36
N LEU A 145 9.35 17.14 -2.00
CA LEU A 145 10.19 16.39 -2.94
C LEU A 145 10.98 15.29 -2.24
N ALA A 146 11.51 15.54 -1.04
CA ALA A 146 12.20 14.53 -0.25
C ALA A 146 11.27 13.37 0.13
N PHE A 147 10.06 13.67 0.60
CA PHE A 147 9.08 12.64 0.98
C PHE A 147 8.53 11.87 -0.24
N LEU A 148 8.27 12.58 -1.34
CA LEU A 148 7.86 11.98 -2.61
C LEU A 148 8.91 10.98 -3.11
N THR A 149 10.17 11.41 -3.14
CA THR A 149 11.29 10.56 -3.58
C THR A 149 11.51 9.38 -2.64
N ALA A 150 11.49 9.62 -1.33
CA ALA A 150 11.65 8.56 -0.33
C ALA A 150 10.53 7.51 -0.44
N ASN A 151 9.29 7.93 -0.63
CA ASN A 151 8.15 7.02 -0.81
C ASN A 151 8.30 6.22 -2.12
N SER A 152 8.65 6.88 -3.23
CA SER A 152 8.83 6.22 -4.53
C SER A 152 9.93 5.14 -4.47
N LEU A 153 11.09 5.48 -3.93
CA LEU A 153 12.21 4.54 -3.78
C LEU A 153 11.93 3.44 -2.77
N SER A 154 11.33 3.77 -1.63
CA SER A 154 10.93 2.79 -0.62
C SER A 154 9.98 1.75 -1.21
N THR A 155 9.00 2.20 -2.00
CA THR A 155 8.07 1.32 -2.69
C THR A 155 8.79 0.42 -3.70
N LEU A 156 9.72 0.95 -4.48
CA LEU A 156 10.52 0.20 -5.45
C LEU A 156 11.36 -0.89 -4.77
N ILE A 157 12.01 -0.57 -3.63
CA ILE A 157 12.76 -1.54 -2.84
C ILE A 157 11.83 -2.64 -2.31
N GLY A 158 10.63 -2.27 -1.88
CA GLY A 158 9.63 -3.24 -1.44
C GLY A 158 9.26 -4.27 -2.52
N PHE A 159 9.11 -3.85 -3.78
CA PHE A 159 8.92 -4.77 -4.90
C PHE A 159 10.18 -5.61 -5.19
N SER A 160 11.37 -5.05 -4.99
CA SER A 160 12.63 -5.80 -5.08
C SER A 160 12.71 -6.95 -4.07
N PHE A 161 12.26 -6.74 -2.83
CA PHE A 161 12.16 -7.82 -1.83
C PHE A 161 11.18 -8.92 -2.26
N VAL A 162 10.02 -8.55 -2.81
CA VAL A 162 9.05 -9.53 -3.33
C VAL A 162 9.63 -10.32 -4.48
N ALA A 163 10.31 -9.65 -5.43
CA ALA A 163 10.98 -10.28 -6.58
C ALA A 163 12.07 -11.28 -6.17
N MET A 164 12.77 -11.02 -5.06
CA MET A 164 13.77 -11.92 -4.48
C MET A 164 13.18 -13.04 -3.61
N ARG A 165 11.86 -13.16 -3.50
CA ARG A 165 11.15 -14.08 -2.59
C ARG A 165 11.54 -13.86 -1.12
N ARG A 166 11.74 -12.60 -0.75
CA ARG A 166 12.08 -12.13 0.60
C ARG A 166 11.02 -11.17 1.13
N ALA A 167 9.73 -11.54 0.98
CA ALA A 167 8.60 -10.70 1.38
C ALA A 167 8.57 -10.42 2.89
N GLU A 168 9.31 -11.18 3.73
CA GLU A 168 9.52 -10.83 5.13
C GLU A 168 10.14 -9.44 5.32
N PHE A 169 11.04 -9.02 4.43
CA PHE A 169 11.61 -7.66 4.49
C PHE A 169 10.62 -6.60 3.99
N ARG A 170 9.75 -6.96 3.05
CA ARG A 170 8.63 -6.09 2.64
C ARG A 170 7.65 -5.88 3.80
N PHE A 171 7.36 -6.93 4.57
CA PHE A 171 6.54 -6.83 5.77
C PHE A 171 7.21 -5.97 6.85
N LEU A 172 8.50 -6.19 7.14
CA LEU A 172 9.27 -5.34 8.06
C LEU A 172 9.23 -3.87 7.63
N GLN A 173 9.40 -3.60 6.34
CA GLN A 173 9.27 -2.25 5.78
C GLN A 173 7.88 -1.65 6.07
N SER A 174 6.80 -2.43 5.94
CA SER A 174 5.44 -1.95 6.21
C SER A 174 5.23 -1.62 7.69
N LEU A 175 5.87 -2.34 8.61
CA LEU A 175 5.87 -2.02 10.04
C LEU A 175 6.59 -0.70 10.33
N ILE A 176 7.74 -0.47 9.68
CA ILE A 176 8.48 0.79 9.80
C ILE A 176 7.64 1.96 9.26
N ILE A 177 6.99 1.81 8.11
CA ILE A 177 6.06 2.81 7.57
C ILE A 177 4.88 3.03 8.54
N GLY A 178 4.43 1.96 9.23
CA GLY A 178 3.41 2.03 10.27
C GLY A 178 3.78 2.93 11.45
N SER A 179 5.08 3.17 11.71
CA SER A 179 5.55 4.08 12.77
C SER A 179 5.06 5.52 12.61
N ARG A 180 4.56 5.90 11.42
CA ARG A 180 3.90 7.20 11.18
C ARG A 180 2.82 7.52 12.20
N VAL A 181 2.14 6.50 12.73
CA VAL A 181 1.11 6.66 13.77
C VAL A 181 1.72 7.25 15.05
N CYS A 182 2.93 6.82 15.42
CA CYS A 182 3.64 7.33 16.60
C CYS A 182 4.13 8.77 16.40
N PHE A 183 4.53 9.14 15.17
CA PHE A 183 5.04 10.47 14.87
C PHE A 183 3.93 11.57 14.90
N LEU A 184 2.65 11.21 14.85
CA LEU A 184 1.57 12.20 14.99
C LEU A 184 1.61 12.93 16.33
N PHE A 185 2.00 12.25 17.42
CA PHE A 185 2.03 12.84 18.76
C PHE A 185 3.07 13.96 18.88
N PRO A 186 4.36 13.75 18.58
CA PRO A 186 5.35 14.82 18.71
C PRO A 186 5.19 15.92 17.67
N PHE A 187 4.47 15.68 16.56
CA PHE A 187 4.30 16.66 15.48
C PHE A 187 2.96 17.40 15.55
N VAL A 188 2.15 17.20 16.58
CA VAL A 188 0.82 17.82 16.71
C VAL A 188 0.88 19.35 16.63
N PHE A 189 1.94 19.97 17.15
CA PHE A 189 2.11 21.42 17.16
C PHE A 189 2.45 22.04 15.79
N LEU A 190 2.77 21.21 14.81
CA LEU A 190 3.13 21.66 13.46
C LEU A 190 1.93 21.71 12.49
N GLY A 191 0.73 21.41 12.95
CA GLY A 191 -0.48 21.46 12.13
C GLY A 191 -0.40 20.57 10.90
N VAL A 192 -0.79 21.09 9.73
CA VAL A 192 -0.77 20.39 8.44
C VAL A 192 0.60 19.74 8.15
N THR A 193 1.68 20.52 8.39
CA THR A 193 3.05 20.03 8.16
C THR A 193 3.44 18.92 9.14
N GLY A 194 2.80 18.87 10.30
CA GLY A 194 2.97 17.80 11.29
C GLY A 194 2.38 16.46 10.82
N ILE A 195 1.16 16.47 10.29
CA ILE A 195 0.53 15.27 9.71
C ILE A 195 1.34 14.77 8.52
N PHE A 196 1.69 15.70 7.60
CA PHE A 196 2.47 15.36 6.40
C PHE A 196 3.89 14.93 6.75
N GLY A 197 4.52 15.56 7.76
CA GLY A 197 5.83 15.20 8.31
C GLY A 197 5.84 13.80 8.93
N ALA A 198 4.86 13.46 9.76
CA ALA A 198 4.72 12.13 10.33
C ALA A 198 4.62 11.05 9.24
N TYR A 199 3.87 11.34 8.18
CA TYR A 199 3.76 10.46 7.03
C TYR A 199 5.11 10.32 6.29
N GLY A 200 5.76 11.43 5.94
CA GLY A 200 6.98 11.45 5.13
C GLY A 200 8.21 10.91 5.85
N VAL A 201 8.40 11.25 7.13
CA VAL A 201 9.52 10.75 7.94
C VAL A 201 9.51 9.22 8.04
N SER A 202 8.33 8.60 8.17
CA SER A 202 8.23 7.14 8.18
C SER A 202 8.74 6.50 6.88
N PHE A 203 8.54 7.15 5.73
CA PHE A 203 9.07 6.67 4.44
C PHE A 203 10.58 6.91 4.30
N ILE A 204 11.11 7.98 4.87
CA ILE A 204 12.58 8.18 4.94
C ILE A 204 13.23 7.08 5.78
N LEU A 205 12.67 6.79 6.96
CA LEU A 205 13.17 5.70 7.80
C LEU A 205 13.07 4.34 7.10
N ALA A 206 11.93 4.08 6.47
CA ALA A 206 11.74 2.86 5.70
C ALA A 206 12.73 2.77 4.52
N LEU A 207 13.00 3.87 3.82
CA LEU A 207 13.99 3.92 2.74
C LEU A 207 15.38 3.57 3.25
N VAL A 208 15.85 4.24 4.31
CA VAL A 208 17.21 4.02 4.85
C VAL A 208 17.37 2.57 5.29
N ILE A 209 16.45 2.05 6.11
CA ILE A 209 16.54 0.67 6.61
C ILE A 209 16.42 -0.34 5.47
N SER A 210 15.48 -0.13 4.54
CA SER A 210 15.29 -1.05 3.42
C SER A 210 16.47 -1.04 2.46
N LEU A 211 17.12 0.10 2.25
CA LEU A 211 18.32 0.20 1.42
C LEU A 211 19.49 -0.57 2.05
N LEU A 212 19.67 -0.44 3.38
CA LEU A 212 20.68 -1.21 4.12
C LEU A 212 20.41 -2.73 4.03
N LEU A 213 19.15 -3.15 4.10
CA LEU A 213 18.79 -4.56 3.95
C LEU A 213 19.01 -5.05 2.51
N LEU A 214 18.67 -4.23 1.52
CA LEU A 214 18.83 -4.56 0.11
C LEU A 214 20.32 -4.75 -0.25
N THR A 215 21.19 -3.88 0.25
CA THR A 215 22.63 -4.00 0.06
C THR A 215 23.22 -5.24 0.74
N ARG A 216 22.71 -5.61 1.93
CA ARG A 216 23.08 -6.88 2.60
C ARG A 216 22.63 -8.12 1.81
N LEU A 217 21.59 -8.01 1.01
CA LEU A 217 21.12 -9.07 0.09
C LEU A 217 21.93 -9.11 -1.22
N GLY A 218 22.97 -8.31 -1.36
CA GLY A 218 23.88 -8.31 -2.51
C GLY A 218 23.46 -7.40 -3.66
N VAL A 219 22.38 -6.63 -3.54
CA VAL A 219 21.97 -5.65 -4.55
C VAL A 219 22.65 -4.32 -4.25
N LYS A 220 23.54 -3.89 -5.14
CA LYS A 220 24.31 -2.64 -4.99
C LYS A 220 23.75 -1.57 -5.90
N PHE A 221 23.83 -0.32 -5.47
CA PHE A 221 23.51 0.80 -6.35
C PHE A 221 24.71 1.08 -7.27
N ILE A 222 24.48 1.05 -8.57
CA ILE A 222 25.45 1.33 -9.61
C ILE A 222 24.94 2.56 -10.38
N PRO A 223 25.64 3.71 -10.40
CA PRO A 223 25.14 4.93 -11.06
C PRO A 223 25.23 4.82 -12.61
N LYS A 224 24.52 3.83 -13.16
CA LYS A 224 24.46 3.55 -14.60
C LYS A 224 23.04 3.16 -14.98
N VAL A 225 22.56 3.68 -16.10
CA VAL A 225 21.29 3.31 -16.71
C VAL A 225 21.51 2.26 -17.77
N ASP A 226 20.88 1.11 -17.61
CA ASP A 226 20.81 0.05 -18.59
C ASP A 226 19.68 0.34 -19.58
N LYS A 227 20.03 0.85 -20.76
CA LYS A 227 19.06 1.23 -21.79
C LYS A 227 18.30 0.02 -22.36
N ALA A 228 18.95 -1.15 -22.46
CA ALA A 228 18.31 -2.36 -22.97
C ALA A 228 17.21 -2.82 -21.98
N PHE A 229 17.54 -2.89 -20.69
CA PHE A 229 16.56 -3.17 -19.66
C PHE A 229 15.41 -2.14 -19.66
N LEU A 230 15.73 -0.84 -19.74
CA LEU A 230 14.72 0.20 -19.71
C LEU A 230 13.70 0.08 -20.85
N ASN A 231 14.18 -0.21 -22.07
CA ASN A 231 13.31 -0.41 -23.23
C ASN A 231 12.38 -1.63 -23.05
N ASP A 232 12.93 -2.76 -22.61
CA ASP A 232 12.16 -3.98 -22.35
C ASP A 232 11.15 -3.76 -21.21
N ALA A 233 11.57 -3.05 -20.16
CA ALA A 233 10.74 -2.72 -19.00
C ALA A 233 9.54 -1.86 -19.36
N LEU A 234 9.72 -0.81 -20.14
CA LEU A 234 8.65 0.07 -20.56
C LEU A 234 7.64 -0.66 -21.46
N HIS A 235 8.11 -1.47 -22.39
CA HIS A 235 7.23 -2.30 -23.23
C HIS A 235 6.40 -3.30 -22.43
N PHE A 236 7.05 -4.01 -21.49
CA PHE A 236 6.37 -4.98 -20.63
C PHE A 236 5.35 -4.35 -19.70
N SER A 237 5.71 -3.20 -19.12
CA SER A 237 4.91 -2.60 -18.03
C SER A 237 3.80 -1.66 -18.51
N ALA A 238 3.84 -1.20 -19.76
CA ALA A 238 2.95 -0.13 -20.24
C ALA A 238 1.45 -0.43 -20.01
N GLY A 239 0.99 -1.63 -20.34
CA GLY A 239 -0.42 -2.02 -20.16
C GLY A 239 -0.82 -2.09 -18.68
N ASN A 240 -0.02 -2.73 -17.84
CA ASN A 240 -0.25 -2.85 -16.41
C ASN A 240 -0.18 -1.49 -15.71
N TYR A 241 0.74 -0.64 -16.14
CA TYR A 241 0.93 0.71 -15.60
C TYR A 241 -0.29 1.61 -15.88
N ILE A 242 -0.75 1.66 -17.13
CA ILE A 242 -1.93 2.46 -17.51
C ILE A 242 -3.16 1.97 -16.75
N THR A 243 -3.39 0.65 -16.71
CA THR A 243 -4.52 0.08 -15.96
C THR A 243 -4.43 0.43 -14.47
N GLY A 244 -3.25 0.30 -13.87
CA GLY A 244 -3.01 0.64 -12.46
C GLY A 244 -3.29 2.12 -12.17
N LEU A 245 -2.83 3.02 -13.04
CA LEU A 245 -3.10 4.46 -12.92
C LEU A 245 -4.60 4.77 -13.02
N LEU A 246 -5.30 4.20 -13.99
CA LEU A 246 -6.73 4.42 -14.15
C LEU A 246 -7.54 3.94 -12.96
N MET A 247 -7.22 2.77 -12.40
CA MET A 247 -7.89 2.24 -11.21
C MET A 247 -7.61 3.04 -9.93
N MET A 248 -6.44 3.61 -9.82
CA MET A 248 -5.98 4.31 -8.62
C MET A 248 -6.30 5.80 -8.62
N SER A 249 -6.33 6.44 -9.81
CA SER A 249 -6.51 7.88 -9.96
C SER A 249 -7.76 8.43 -9.26
N PRO A 250 -8.96 7.82 -9.33
CA PRO A 250 -10.11 8.33 -8.61
C PRO A 250 -9.88 8.44 -7.11
N ASN A 251 -9.24 7.43 -6.51
CA ASN A 251 -8.98 7.39 -5.07
C ASN A 251 -8.01 8.49 -4.61
N GLN A 252 -7.14 8.96 -5.49
CA GLN A 252 -6.14 9.98 -5.16
C GLN A 252 -6.56 11.38 -5.63
N ILE A 253 -7.35 11.49 -6.70
CA ILE A 253 -7.81 12.78 -7.23
C ILE A 253 -8.99 13.31 -6.43
N LEU A 254 -9.93 12.44 -6.01
CA LEU A 254 -11.14 12.86 -5.28
C LEU A 254 -10.83 13.68 -4.01
N PRO A 255 -9.87 13.33 -3.12
CA PRO A 255 -9.55 14.16 -1.96
C PRO A 255 -9.09 15.57 -2.34
N ILE A 256 -8.35 15.70 -3.44
CA ILE A 256 -7.88 17.00 -3.96
C ILE A 256 -9.06 17.80 -4.50
N MET A 257 -9.97 17.16 -5.26
CA MET A 257 -11.17 17.80 -5.79
C MET A 257 -12.10 18.27 -4.67
N VAL A 258 -12.36 17.43 -3.67
CA VAL A 258 -13.20 17.80 -2.52
C VAL A 258 -12.59 18.98 -1.78
N LEU A 259 -11.27 18.95 -1.53
CA LEU A 259 -10.57 20.09 -0.92
C LEU A 259 -10.78 21.40 -1.71
N ASN A 260 -10.68 21.34 -3.02
CA ASN A 260 -10.76 22.54 -3.86
C ASN A 260 -12.19 23.08 -3.99
N VAL A 261 -13.19 22.19 -4.11
CA VAL A 261 -14.59 22.56 -4.40
C VAL A 261 -15.37 22.83 -3.13
N LEU A 262 -15.28 21.94 -2.15
CA LEU A 262 -16.10 22.01 -0.92
C LEU A 262 -15.33 22.64 0.26
N GLY A 263 -14.00 22.48 0.31
CA GLY A 263 -13.19 23.06 1.36
C GLY A 263 -12.48 22.02 2.21
N ALA A 264 -11.66 22.49 3.16
CA ALA A 264 -10.79 21.63 3.95
C ALA A 264 -11.58 20.78 4.97
N GLU A 265 -12.63 21.32 5.54
CA GLU A 265 -13.48 20.63 6.50
C GLU A 265 -14.22 19.44 5.84
N ASP A 266 -14.89 19.70 4.71
CA ASP A 266 -15.56 18.67 3.94
C ASP A 266 -14.57 17.62 3.37
N ALA A 267 -13.36 18.03 3.03
CA ALA A 267 -12.31 17.10 2.61
C ALA A 267 -11.91 16.14 3.75
N ALA A 268 -11.86 16.63 5.00
CA ALA A 268 -11.61 15.78 6.14
C ALA A 268 -12.75 14.77 6.37
N HIS A 269 -14.01 15.22 6.37
CA HIS A 269 -15.18 14.36 6.49
C HIS A 269 -15.20 13.28 5.38
N TYR A 270 -15.03 13.71 4.13
CA TYR A 270 -14.96 12.80 2.99
C TYR A 270 -13.89 11.74 3.18
N TYR A 271 -12.66 12.14 3.57
CA TYR A 271 -11.55 11.20 3.66
C TYR A 271 -11.73 10.19 4.79
N ILE A 272 -12.25 10.60 5.93
CA ILE A 272 -12.54 9.71 7.07
C ILE A 272 -13.63 8.70 6.70
N ALA A 273 -14.72 9.15 6.05
CA ALA A 273 -15.77 8.26 5.56
C ALA A 273 -15.21 7.27 4.50
N PHE A 274 -14.36 7.75 3.62
CA PHE A 274 -13.70 6.94 2.60
C PHE A 274 -12.71 5.93 3.20
N ALA A 275 -11.97 6.30 4.26
CA ALA A 275 -11.08 5.38 4.97
C ALA A 275 -11.86 4.20 5.60
N ILE A 276 -13.04 4.48 6.16
CA ILE A 276 -13.94 3.44 6.68
C ILE A 276 -14.47 2.56 5.55
N ALA A 277 -14.90 3.15 4.43
CA ALA A 277 -15.38 2.42 3.27
C ALA A 277 -14.29 1.50 2.67
N ASN A 278 -13.03 1.93 2.67
CA ASN A 278 -11.90 1.11 2.19
C ASN A 278 -11.71 -0.17 2.99
N LEU A 279 -12.03 -0.20 4.29
CA LEU A 279 -12.02 -1.44 5.06
C LEU A 279 -13.05 -2.45 4.53
N LEU A 280 -14.23 -1.97 4.11
CA LEU A 280 -15.26 -2.83 3.51
C LEU A 280 -14.81 -3.36 2.14
N PHE A 281 -14.13 -2.56 1.34
CA PHE A 281 -13.61 -2.99 0.03
C PHE A 281 -12.53 -4.08 0.12
N MET A 282 -11.91 -4.28 1.29
CA MET A 282 -11.01 -5.42 1.50
C MET A 282 -11.71 -6.76 1.34
N ILE A 283 -13.01 -6.87 1.66
CA ILE A 283 -13.79 -8.10 1.56
C ILE A 283 -13.91 -8.56 0.10
N PRO A 284 -14.50 -7.77 -0.83
CA PRO A 284 -14.59 -8.18 -2.22
C PRO A 284 -13.21 -8.36 -2.89
N ASN A 285 -12.20 -7.58 -2.51
CA ASN A 285 -10.85 -7.74 -3.03
C ASN A 285 -10.23 -9.09 -2.64
N ALA A 286 -10.38 -9.51 -1.38
CA ALA A 286 -9.89 -10.79 -0.90
C ALA A 286 -10.60 -11.96 -1.61
N VAL A 287 -11.92 -11.90 -1.75
CA VAL A 287 -12.72 -12.93 -2.45
C VAL A 287 -12.39 -12.98 -3.94
N SER A 288 -12.21 -11.82 -4.58
CA SER A 288 -11.82 -11.74 -6.01
C SER A 288 -10.44 -12.36 -6.26
N THR A 289 -9.50 -12.12 -5.35
CA THR A 289 -8.17 -12.74 -5.41
C THR A 289 -8.26 -14.26 -5.29
N SER A 290 -9.07 -14.77 -4.36
CA SER A 290 -9.32 -16.21 -4.21
C SER A 290 -9.95 -16.81 -5.46
N LEU A 291 -10.96 -16.14 -6.05
CA LEU A 291 -11.61 -16.57 -7.29
C LEU A 291 -10.62 -16.64 -8.47
N PHE A 292 -9.71 -15.66 -8.56
CA PHE A 292 -8.67 -15.66 -9.59
C PHE A 292 -7.73 -16.85 -9.45
N VAL A 293 -7.34 -17.20 -8.23
CA VAL A 293 -6.49 -18.37 -7.95
C VAL A 293 -7.21 -19.67 -8.32
N GLU A 294 -8.47 -19.85 -7.90
CA GLU A 294 -9.27 -21.04 -8.24
C GLU A 294 -9.47 -21.18 -9.76
N GLY A 295 -9.75 -20.06 -10.45
CA GLY A 295 -9.88 -20.04 -11.90
C GLY A 295 -8.61 -20.44 -12.63
N SER A 296 -7.44 -20.07 -12.10
CA SER A 296 -6.13 -20.45 -12.67
C SER A 296 -5.81 -21.95 -12.52
N HIS A 297 -6.47 -22.64 -11.57
CA HIS A 297 -6.34 -24.10 -11.37
C HIS A 297 -7.37 -24.92 -12.15
N GLY A 298 -8.15 -24.29 -13.05
CA GLY A 298 -9.05 -25.00 -13.98
C GLY A 298 -10.40 -25.42 -13.39
N GLU A 299 -10.79 -24.88 -12.22
CA GLU A 299 -12.13 -25.12 -11.68
C GLU A 299 -13.22 -24.45 -12.52
N ALA A 300 -14.45 -25.01 -12.49
CA ALA A 300 -15.58 -24.48 -13.23
C ALA A 300 -15.89 -23.03 -12.80
N LEU A 301 -15.39 -22.07 -13.56
CA LEU A 301 -15.48 -20.62 -13.29
C LEU A 301 -16.88 -20.16 -12.86
N LYS A 302 -17.95 -20.67 -13.53
CA LYS A 302 -19.34 -20.29 -13.22
C LYS A 302 -19.74 -20.64 -11.78
N LYS A 303 -19.37 -21.84 -11.29
CA LYS A 303 -19.71 -22.31 -9.93
C LYS A 303 -18.90 -21.54 -8.88
N SER A 304 -17.62 -21.30 -9.14
CA SER A 304 -16.73 -20.55 -8.25
C SER A 304 -17.15 -19.07 -8.21
N THR A 305 -17.55 -18.47 -9.32
CA THR A 305 -18.07 -17.10 -9.35
C THR A 305 -19.34 -16.93 -8.51
N ILE A 306 -20.31 -17.84 -8.61
CA ILE A 306 -21.54 -17.78 -7.81
C ILE A 306 -21.22 -17.91 -6.32
N LYS A 307 -20.35 -18.85 -5.94
CA LYS A 307 -19.90 -19.00 -4.54
C LYS A 307 -19.21 -17.72 -4.02
N SER A 308 -18.35 -17.12 -4.84
CA SER A 308 -17.66 -15.89 -4.49
C SER A 308 -18.62 -14.71 -4.31
N LEU A 309 -19.62 -14.57 -5.19
CA LEU A 309 -20.66 -13.55 -5.05
C LEU A 309 -21.50 -13.74 -3.79
N LEU A 310 -21.87 -14.98 -3.47
CA LEU A 310 -22.57 -15.30 -2.23
C LEU A 310 -21.70 -15.01 -1.00
N ALA A 311 -20.42 -15.36 -1.02
CA ALA A 311 -19.48 -15.05 0.06
C ALA A 311 -19.34 -13.54 0.28
N ILE A 312 -19.23 -12.76 -0.80
CA ILE A 312 -19.22 -11.29 -0.73
C ILE A 312 -20.53 -10.79 -0.12
N ALA A 313 -21.68 -11.25 -0.59
CA ALA A 313 -22.98 -10.81 -0.07
C ALA A 313 -23.14 -11.13 1.42
N VAL A 314 -22.77 -12.35 1.85
CA VAL A 314 -22.87 -12.78 3.25
C VAL A 314 -21.94 -12.00 4.17
N LEU A 315 -20.74 -11.63 3.72
CA LEU A 315 -19.78 -10.89 4.53
C LEU A 315 -20.02 -9.37 4.48
N LEU A 316 -20.38 -8.84 3.31
CA LEU A 316 -20.51 -7.40 3.11
C LEU A 316 -21.85 -6.88 3.65
N THR A 317 -22.96 -7.62 3.50
CA THR A 317 -24.29 -7.16 3.95
C THR A 317 -24.34 -6.86 5.45
N PRO A 318 -23.88 -7.75 6.36
CA PRO A 318 -23.84 -7.43 7.79
C PRO A 318 -22.94 -6.25 8.12
N SER A 319 -21.78 -6.14 7.42
CA SER A 319 -20.81 -5.07 7.65
C SER A 319 -21.36 -3.71 7.23
N VAL A 320 -22.03 -3.63 6.07
CA VAL A 320 -22.71 -2.42 5.60
C VAL A 320 -23.90 -2.07 6.50
N THR A 321 -24.69 -3.06 6.90
CA THR A 321 -25.83 -2.86 7.83
C THR A 321 -25.33 -2.34 9.17
N PHE A 322 -24.24 -2.89 9.69
CA PHE A 322 -23.62 -2.41 10.93
C PHE A 322 -23.18 -0.95 10.80
N LEU A 323 -22.49 -0.59 9.71
CA LEU A 323 -22.10 0.81 9.48
C LEU A 323 -23.29 1.73 9.26
N TYR A 324 -24.36 1.28 8.60
CA TYR A 324 -25.57 2.07 8.41
C TYR A 324 -26.24 2.40 9.76
N ILE A 325 -26.32 1.43 10.67
CA ILE A 325 -26.97 1.60 11.99
C ILE A 325 -26.04 2.35 12.97
N PHE A 326 -24.77 2.02 12.99
CA PHE A 326 -23.83 2.51 14.02
C PHE A 326 -22.81 3.53 13.49
N GLY A 327 -22.81 3.84 12.20
CA GLY A 327 -21.80 4.70 11.55
C GLY A 327 -21.73 6.09 12.19
N GLY A 328 -22.86 6.72 12.51
CA GLY A 328 -22.87 7.99 13.21
C GLY A 328 -22.25 7.93 14.62
N LYS A 329 -22.48 6.84 15.37
CA LYS A 329 -21.81 6.63 16.66
C LYS A 329 -20.33 6.36 16.51
N PHE A 330 -19.96 5.66 15.43
CA PHE A 330 -18.56 5.37 15.13
C PHE A 330 -17.79 6.63 14.74
N LEU A 331 -18.40 7.51 13.94
CA LEU A 331 -17.85 8.83 13.61
C LEU A 331 -17.73 9.72 14.85
N ALA A 332 -18.73 9.75 15.71
CA ALA A 332 -18.72 10.49 16.97
C ALA A 332 -17.63 10.02 17.96
N LEU A 333 -17.20 8.75 17.90
CA LEU A 333 -16.04 8.24 18.65
C LEU A 333 -14.69 8.75 18.11
N ILE A 334 -14.64 9.10 16.83
CA ILE A 334 -13.45 9.65 16.18
C ILE A 334 -13.27 11.11 16.55
N GLY A 335 -14.37 11.87 16.55
CA GLY A 335 -14.42 13.26 16.99
C GLY A 335 -15.87 13.74 17.10
N LYS A 336 -16.16 14.61 18.09
CA LYS A 336 -17.52 15.15 18.31
C LYS A 336 -18.08 15.96 17.13
N GLU A 337 -17.23 16.24 16.17
CA GLU A 337 -17.52 17.09 15.02
C GLU A 337 -17.54 16.33 13.67
N TYR A 338 -17.29 14.99 13.68
CA TYR A 338 -17.37 14.12 12.47
C TYR A 338 -18.73 13.44 12.33
#